data_aaab7c51487b7c1567d62b04e8db0d53
#
_entry.id   aaab7c51487b7c1567d62b04e8db0d53
#
_cell.length_a   1.000
_cell.length_b   1.000
_cell.length_c   1.000
_cell.angle_alpha   90.00
_cell.angle_beta   90.00
_cell.angle_gamma   90.00
#
_symmetry.space_group_name_H-M   'P 1'
#
loop_
_entity.id
_entity.type
_entity.pdbx_description
1 polymer ?
#
loop_
_entity_poly.entity_id
_entity_poly.type
_entity_poly.pdbx_seq_one_letter_code
_entity_poly.pdbx_strand_id
1 'polypeptide(L)'
;MTLLVKDANTTTQSISTLVDVAGNLVPVHAPAALAGGIATPVGPTAPLPVINAAGAVAIDGSGTVVTGGTVQTLFAGVVPVNGYLVANNSSAILYVSDVGIANVGGASIPIPAGAVFMTPSGYKPAGAVSLYGGAAGQAFAARRW
;
A
#
# COMPACT_ATOMS: atom_id res chain seq x y z
N MET A 1 -14.89 3.18 43.52
CA MET A 1 -13.98 2.15 44.09
C MET A 1 -12.95 1.82 43.04
N THR A 2 -11.65 1.80 43.37
CA THR A 2 -10.60 1.46 42.43
C THR A 2 -10.11 0.05 42.77
N LEU A 3 -10.19 -0.85 41.81
CA LEU A 3 -9.63 -2.18 41.94
C LEU A 3 -8.18 -2.16 41.43
N LEU A 4 -7.25 -2.58 42.26
CA LEU A 4 -5.84 -2.71 41.88
C LEU A 4 -5.58 -4.17 41.51
N VAL A 5 -5.13 -4.39 40.27
CA VAL A 5 -4.76 -5.72 39.78
C VAL A 5 -3.27 -5.72 39.47
N LYS A 6 -2.55 -6.73 39.94
CA LYS A 6 -1.15 -6.97 39.55
C LYS A 6 -1.12 -7.82 38.28
N ASP A 7 -0.38 -7.37 37.29
CA ASP A 7 -0.05 -8.19 36.13
C ASP A 7 1.10 -9.18 36.43
N ALA A 8 1.41 -10.05 35.48
CA ALA A 8 2.50 -11.03 35.61
C ALA A 8 3.89 -10.38 35.76
N ASN A 9 4.01 -9.08 35.48
CA ASN A 9 5.25 -8.31 35.60
C ASN A 9 5.31 -7.49 36.91
N THR A 10 4.46 -7.79 37.88
CA THR A 10 4.38 -7.12 39.20
C THR A 10 3.98 -5.64 39.15
N THR A 11 3.58 -5.12 38.01
CA THR A 11 3.11 -3.75 37.84
C THR A 11 1.68 -3.63 38.33
N THR A 12 1.43 -2.72 39.26
CA THR A 12 0.09 -2.46 39.78
C THR A 12 -0.66 -1.58 38.79
N GLN A 13 -1.74 -2.11 38.25
CA GLN A 13 -2.66 -1.36 37.38
C GLN A 13 -3.94 -1.00 38.11
N SER A 14 -4.43 0.20 37.94
CA SER A 14 -5.74 0.61 38.45
C SER A 14 -6.78 0.41 37.35
N ILE A 15 -7.80 -0.36 37.66
CA ILE A 15 -8.99 -0.48 36.80
C ILE A 15 -10.02 0.51 37.31
N SER A 16 -10.35 1.48 36.45
CA SER A 16 -11.48 2.38 36.75
C SER A 16 -12.80 1.66 36.50
N THR A 17 -13.68 1.72 37.43
CA THR A 17 -15.02 1.17 37.31
C THR A 17 -16.02 2.31 37.25
N LEU A 18 -17.00 2.24 36.35
CA LEU A 18 -18.18 3.08 36.38
C LEU A 18 -19.28 2.36 37.16
N VAL A 19 -20.11 3.14 37.82
CA VAL A 19 -21.33 2.63 38.48
C VAL A 19 -22.47 2.87 37.48
N ASP A 20 -23.23 1.83 37.18
CA ASP A 20 -24.44 1.97 36.35
C ASP A 20 -25.57 2.64 37.14
N VAL A 21 -26.69 2.91 36.49
CA VAL A 21 -27.85 3.54 37.11
C VAL A 21 -28.49 2.69 38.24
N ALA A 22 -28.14 1.40 38.31
CA ALA A 22 -28.58 0.47 39.33
C ALA A 22 -27.53 0.33 40.46
N GLY A 23 -26.43 1.04 40.41
CA GLY A 23 -25.37 1.02 41.40
C GLY A 23 -24.37 -0.13 41.26
N ASN A 24 -24.40 -0.89 40.16
CA ASN A 24 -23.46 -1.99 39.91
C ASN A 24 -22.15 -1.46 39.35
N LEU A 25 -21.04 -2.05 39.79
CA LEU A 25 -19.73 -1.74 39.27
C LEU A 25 -19.55 -2.37 37.87
N VAL A 26 -19.43 -1.54 36.84
CA VAL A 26 -19.16 -1.98 35.47
C VAL A 26 -17.68 -1.76 35.17
N PRO A 27 -16.91 -2.80 34.85
CA PRO A 27 -15.53 -2.64 34.43
C PRO A 27 -15.48 -1.88 33.10
N VAL A 28 -14.81 -0.72 33.09
CA VAL A 28 -14.60 0.04 31.84
C VAL A 28 -13.29 -0.40 31.23
N HIS A 29 -13.38 -1.23 30.22
CA HIS A 29 -12.26 -1.49 29.33
C HIS A 29 -12.25 -0.41 28.25
N ALA A 30 -11.64 0.72 28.53
CA ALA A 30 -11.38 1.72 27.49
C ALA A 30 -10.24 1.20 26.61
N PRO A 31 -10.44 0.97 25.29
CA PRO A 31 -9.32 0.72 24.41
C PRO A 31 -8.37 1.90 24.48
N ALA A 32 -7.09 1.63 24.64
CA ALA A 32 -6.05 2.65 24.69
C ALA A 32 -5.14 2.53 23.48
N ALA A 33 -4.83 3.67 22.87
CA ALA A 33 -3.80 3.74 21.84
C ALA A 33 -2.47 4.12 22.50
N LEU A 34 -1.38 3.45 22.13
CA LEU A 34 -0.04 3.77 22.58
C LEU A 34 0.56 4.84 21.65
N ALA A 35 0.66 6.08 22.15
CA ALA A 35 1.43 7.13 21.49
C ALA A 35 2.62 7.48 22.40
N GLY A 36 3.86 7.24 21.93
CA GLY A 36 5.07 7.53 22.71
C GLY A 36 5.19 6.75 24.02
N GLY A 37 4.62 5.54 24.11
CA GLY A 37 4.65 4.69 25.31
C GLY A 37 3.63 5.04 26.39
N ILE A 38 2.78 6.05 26.16
CA ILE A 38 1.71 6.44 27.09
C ILE A 38 0.38 5.95 26.53
N ALA A 39 -0.36 5.17 27.34
CA ALA A 39 -1.69 4.73 26.98
C ALA A 39 -2.67 5.90 27.08
N THR A 40 -3.22 6.33 25.95
CA THR A 40 -4.23 7.38 25.89
C THR A 40 -5.62 6.73 25.81
N PRO A 41 -6.54 7.02 26.75
CA PRO A 41 -7.91 6.50 26.67
C PRO A 41 -8.60 6.95 25.37
N VAL A 42 -9.30 6.03 24.73
CA VAL A 42 -10.12 6.31 23.56
C VAL A 42 -11.55 6.56 24.01
N GLY A 43 -12.08 7.71 23.67
CA GLY A 43 -13.44 8.11 24.04
C GLY A 43 -14.02 9.15 23.07
N PRO A 44 -15.21 9.67 23.34
CA PRO A 44 -15.84 10.68 22.47
C PRO A 44 -14.99 11.95 22.30
N THR A 45 -14.18 12.29 23.32
CA THR A 45 -13.29 13.45 23.31
C THR A 45 -11.84 13.11 22.93
N ALA A 46 -11.51 11.82 22.83
CA ALA A 46 -10.21 11.31 22.41
C ALA A 46 -10.44 10.12 21.46
N PRO A 47 -10.91 10.35 20.23
CA PRO A 47 -11.12 9.29 19.26
C PRO A 47 -9.79 8.61 18.91
N LEU A 48 -9.86 7.35 18.50
CA LEU A 48 -8.70 6.67 17.94
C LEU A 48 -8.13 7.55 16.80
N PRO A 49 -6.83 7.87 16.82
CA PRO A 49 -6.23 8.56 15.71
C PRO A 49 -6.35 7.67 14.47
N VAL A 50 -7.21 8.04 13.55
CA VAL A 50 -7.23 7.45 12.20
C VAL A 50 -6.05 8.06 11.48
N ILE A 51 -4.97 7.32 11.40
CA ILE A 51 -3.86 7.70 10.51
C ILE A 51 -4.38 7.46 9.09
N ASN A 52 -4.91 8.48 8.46
CA ASN A 52 -4.97 8.53 7.02
C ASN A 52 -3.51 8.60 6.55
N ALA A 53 -2.94 7.45 6.23
CA ALA A 53 -1.66 7.45 5.54
C ALA A 53 -1.81 8.36 4.32
N ALA A 54 -0.99 9.41 4.25
CA ALA A 54 -0.96 10.27 3.09
C ALA A 54 -0.85 9.38 1.85
N GLY A 55 -1.71 9.59 0.87
CA GLY A 55 -1.69 8.81 -0.37
C GLY A 55 -0.28 8.83 -0.94
N ALA A 56 0.19 7.71 -1.45
CA ALA A 56 1.51 7.62 -2.05
C ALA A 56 1.61 8.64 -3.19
N VAL A 57 2.72 9.39 -3.21
CA VAL A 57 2.98 10.36 -4.28
C VAL A 57 3.17 9.59 -5.59
N ALA A 58 2.44 10.00 -6.63
CA ALA A 58 2.60 9.40 -7.94
C ALA A 58 4.00 9.72 -8.51
N ILE A 59 4.68 8.69 -8.98
CA ILE A 59 6.00 8.78 -9.61
C ILE A 59 5.84 8.49 -11.10
N ASP A 60 6.37 9.39 -11.93
CA ASP A 60 6.37 9.23 -13.37
C ASP A 60 7.48 8.23 -13.81
N GLY A 61 7.11 7.31 -14.67
CA GLY A 61 7.99 6.35 -15.33
C GLY A 61 7.82 6.35 -16.84
N SER A 62 7.19 7.39 -17.39
CA SER A 62 6.93 7.50 -18.83
C SER A 62 8.22 7.59 -19.65
N GLY A 63 8.17 7.12 -20.88
CA GLY A 63 9.33 7.14 -21.75
C GLY A 63 9.10 6.44 -23.08
N THR A 64 10.19 5.91 -23.62
CA THR A 64 10.18 5.09 -24.83
C THR A 64 10.95 3.80 -24.62
N VAL A 65 10.66 2.79 -25.41
CA VAL A 65 11.47 1.57 -25.48
C VAL A 65 12.85 1.95 -26.01
N VAL A 66 13.88 1.75 -25.19
CA VAL A 66 15.25 2.15 -25.52
C VAL A 66 15.83 1.26 -26.62
N THR A 67 15.70 -0.05 -26.46
CA THR A 67 16.20 -1.03 -27.43
C THR A 67 15.08 -2.02 -27.75
N GLY A 68 14.69 -2.08 -29.01
CA GLY A 68 13.67 -3.00 -29.47
C GLY A 68 14.10 -4.45 -29.27
N GLY A 69 13.14 -5.29 -28.87
CA GLY A 69 13.39 -6.68 -28.56
C GLY A 69 14.13 -6.96 -27.25
N THR A 70 14.39 -5.91 -26.45
CA THR A 70 15.08 -6.02 -25.16
C THR A 70 14.17 -5.53 -24.03
N VAL A 71 14.12 -6.27 -22.93
CA VAL A 71 13.40 -5.85 -21.73
C VAL A 71 14.08 -4.65 -21.09
N GLN A 72 13.28 -3.74 -20.55
CA GLN A 72 13.75 -2.64 -19.72
C GLN A 72 12.99 -2.62 -18.40
N THR A 73 13.67 -2.21 -17.33
CA THR A 73 13.02 -1.99 -16.02
C THR A 73 12.22 -0.72 -16.09
N LEU A 74 10.91 -0.83 -15.81
CA LEU A 74 10.02 0.31 -15.72
C LEU A 74 10.02 0.89 -14.31
N PHE A 75 9.84 0.04 -13.30
CA PHE A 75 9.93 0.42 -11.89
C PHE A 75 10.77 -0.59 -11.13
N ALA A 76 11.81 -0.12 -10.43
CA ALA A 76 12.64 -0.97 -9.58
C ALA A 76 11.85 -1.48 -8.37
N GLY A 77 12.06 -2.76 -7.98
CA GLY A 77 11.24 -3.49 -7.02
C GLY A 77 11.41 -3.14 -5.54
N VAL A 78 12.19 -2.11 -5.19
CA VAL A 78 12.52 -1.80 -3.78
C VAL A 78 11.60 -0.75 -3.15
N VAL A 79 10.78 -0.06 -3.94
CA VAL A 79 9.91 1.01 -3.44
C VAL A 79 8.49 0.46 -3.28
N PRO A 80 7.83 0.69 -2.14
CA PRO A 80 6.44 0.28 -1.97
C PRO A 80 5.58 0.87 -3.08
N VAL A 81 5.02 0.02 -3.91
CA VAL A 81 4.12 0.40 -4.99
C VAL A 81 2.72 -0.03 -4.53
N ASN A 82 1.80 0.93 -4.44
CA ASN A 82 0.39 0.67 -4.12
C ASN A 82 -0.47 0.54 -5.38
N GLY A 83 0.17 0.44 -6.51
CA GLY A 83 -0.41 0.32 -7.82
C GLY A 83 0.44 1.02 -8.88
N TYR A 84 0.17 0.71 -10.13
CA TYR A 84 0.79 1.37 -11.28
C TYR A 84 -0.13 1.30 -12.49
N LEU A 85 0.13 2.17 -13.45
CA LEU A 85 -0.50 2.13 -14.76
C LEU A 85 0.57 2.21 -15.85
N VAL A 86 0.27 1.64 -16.99
CA VAL A 86 1.04 1.78 -18.21
C VAL A 86 0.07 2.02 -19.37
N ALA A 87 0.23 3.13 -20.08
CA ALA A 87 -0.49 3.45 -21.31
C ALA A 87 0.45 3.25 -22.51
N ASN A 88 0.01 2.47 -23.46
CA ASN A 88 0.75 2.26 -24.69
C ASN A 88 0.40 3.37 -25.69
N ASN A 89 1.28 4.34 -25.85
CA ASN A 89 1.13 5.45 -26.78
C ASN A 89 1.79 5.17 -28.15
N SER A 90 2.20 3.92 -28.38
CA SER A 90 2.79 3.49 -29.66
C SER A 90 1.77 2.80 -30.56
N SER A 91 2.16 2.51 -31.78
CA SER A 91 1.33 1.79 -32.78
C SER A 91 1.46 0.27 -32.71
N ALA A 92 2.33 -0.27 -31.85
CA ALA A 92 2.55 -1.70 -31.70
C ALA A 92 2.33 -2.16 -30.26
N ILE A 93 2.19 -3.46 -30.05
CA ILE A 93 1.93 -4.03 -28.71
C ILE A 93 3.16 -3.81 -27.82
N LEU A 94 2.92 -3.41 -26.58
CA LEU A 94 3.87 -3.47 -25.47
C LEU A 94 3.50 -4.61 -24.53
N TYR A 95 4.47 -5.13 -23.80
CA TYR A 95 4.25 -6.18 -22.80
C TYR A 95 4.79 -5.70 -21.46
N VAL A 96 4.02 -5.87 -20.41
CA VAL A 96 4.41 -5.53 -19.04
C VAL A 96 4.39 -6.79 -18.16
N SER A 97 5.34 -6.90 -17.26
CA SER A 97 5.37 -7.96 -16.24
C SER A 97 5.84 -7.40 -14.91
N ASP A 98 5.16 -7.78 -13.84
CA ASP A 98 5.47 -7.45 -12.45
C ASP A 98 5.80 -8.70 -11.59
N VAL A 99 5.83 -9.84 -12.25
CA VAL A 99 6.21 -11.14 -11.63
C VAL A 99 7.48 -11.74 -12.24
N GLY A 100 8.07 -11.04 -13.22
CA GLY A 100 9.27 -11.53 -13.91
C GLY A 100 9.72 -10.61 -15.03
N ILE A 101 10.45 -11.17 -15.97
CA ILE A 101 10.97 -10.45 -17.14
C ILE A 101 9.87 -10.35 -18.21
N ALA A 102 9.53 -9.13 -18.62
CA ALA A 102 8.58 -8.92 -19.70
C ALA A 102 9.11 -9.43 -21.05
N ASN A 103 8.29 -10.17 -21.77
CA ASN A 103 8.59 -10.71 -23.09
C ASN A 103 7.31 -10.98 -23.88
N VAL A 104 7.45 -11.42 -25.11
CA VAL A 104 6.31 -11.91 -25.90
C VAL A 104 5.87 -13.25 -25.36
N GLY A 105 4.69 -13.29 -24.75
CA GLY A 105 4.14 -14.50 -24.11
C GLY A 105 4.54 -14.64 -22.64
N GLY A 106 4.43 -15.82 -22.09
CA GLY A 106 4.72 -16.10 -20.68
C GLY A 106 3.80 -15.36 -19.72
N ALA A 107 4.36 -14.87 -18.61
CA ALA A 107 3.63 -14.13 -17.57
C ALA A 107 3.46 -12.63 -17.88
N SER A 108 3.71 -12.21 -19.11
CA SER A 108 3.57 -10.82 -19.52
C SER A 108 2.16 -10.49 -19.95
N ILE A 109 1.70 -9.31 -19.58
CA ILE A 109 0.40 -8.77 -19.95
C ILE A 109 0.58 -7.93 -21.21
N PRO A 110 -0.07 -8.27 -22.33
CA PRO A 110 0.00 -7.49 -23.55
C PRO A 110 -0.85 -6.21 -23.41
N ILE A 111 -0.29 -5.09 -23.80
CA ILE A 111 -0.97 -3.80 -23.88
C ILE A 111 -1.05 -3.40 -25.36
N PRO A 112 -2.20 -3.53 -26.02
CA PRO A 112 -2.40 -3.11 -27.39
C PRO A 112 -2.11 -1.62 -27.61
N ALA A 113 -1.88 -1.22 -28.85
CA ALA A 113 -1.74 0.18 -29.24
C ALA A 113 -2.91 1.03 -28.72
N GLY A 114 -2.63 2.13 -28.05
CA GLY A 114 -3.61 3.05 -27.46
C GLY A 114 -4.32 2.53 -26.20
N ALA A 115 -4.03 1.32 -25.74
CA ALA A 115 -4.64 0.75 -24.53
C ALA A 115 -3.89 1.16 -23.26
N VAL A 116 -4.59 1.07 -22.13
CA VAL A 116 -4.05 1.32 -20.79
C VAL A 116 -4.22 0.06 -19.94
N PHE A 117 -3.14 -0.37 -19.32
CA PHE A 117 -3.16 -1.33 -18.24
C PHE A 117 -3.04 -0.61 -16.91
N MET A 118 -3.89 -0.96 -15.95
CA MET A 118 -3.86 -0.38 -14.60
C MET A 118 -4.13 -1.48 -13.58
N THR A 119 -3.33 -1.50 -12.52
CA THR A 119 -3.53 -2.41 -11.39
C THR A 119 -4.63 -1.90 -10.46
N PRO A 120 -5.30 -2.78 -9.70
CA PRO A 120 -6.18 -2.35 -8.61
C PRO A 120 -5.46 -1.48 -7.58
N SER A 121 -6.21 -0.61 -6.90
CA SER A 121 -5.67 0.17 -5.78
C SER A 121 -5.18 -0.75 -4.67
N GLY A 122 -4.02 -0.42 -4.09
CA GLY A 122 -3.38 -1.23 -3.04
C GLY A 122 -2.62 -2.45 -3.56
N TYR A 123 -2.54 -2.65 -4.87
CA TYR A 123 -1.74 -3.71 -5.45
C TYR A 123 -0.25 -3.43 -5.27
N LYS A 124 0.48 -4.44 -4.79
CA LYS A 124 1.94 -4.40 -4.62
C LYS A 124 2.58 -5.48 -5.47
N PRO A 125 3.35 -5.11 -6.50
CA PRO A 125 4.17 -6.07 -7.23
C PRO A 125 5.15 -6.79 -6.30
N ALA A 126 5.40 -8.06 -6.58
CA ALA A 126 6.38 -8.86 -5.83
C ALA A 126 7.83 -8.45 -6.11
N GLY A 127 8.06 -7.75 -7.23
CA GLY A 127 9.39 -7.36 -7.69
C GLY A 127 9.37 -6.12 -8.58
N ALA A 128 10.41 -5.98 -9.37
CA ALA A 128 10.49 -4.93 -10.37
C ALA A 128 9.42 -5.11 -11.45
N VAL A 129 8.83 -3.99 -11.87
CA VAL A 129 7.97 -3.98 -13.06
C VAL A 129 8.86 -3.79 -14.28
N SER A 130 8.75 -4.67 -15.25
CA SER A 130 9.50 -4.65 -16.49
C SER A 130 8.59 -4.41 -17.69
N LEU A 131 9.15 -3.81 -18.73
CA LEU A 131 8.47 -3.51 -19.98
C LEU A 131 9.29 -4.07 -21.14
N TYR A 132 8.58 -4.56 -22.16
CA TYR A 132 9.16 -5.03 -23.41
C TYR A 132 8.39 -4.44 -24.59
N GLY A 133 9.11 -4.00 -25.59
CA GLY A 133 8.57 -3.60 -26.88
C GLY A 133 9.45 -4.13 -28.01
N GLY A 134 8.82 -4.54 -29.12
CA GLY A 134 9.53 -5.15 -30.25
C GLY A 134 10.41 -4.19 -31.04
N ALA A 135 10.16 -2.87 -30.96
CA ALA A 135 10.92 -1.84 -31.66
C ALA A 135 11.36 -0.72 -30.70
N ALA A 136 12.53 -0.15 -30.96
CA ALA A 136 12.98 1.05 -30.26
C ALA A 136 12.07 2.25 -30.61
N GLY A 137 11.96 3.21 -29.67
CA GLY A 137 11.15 4.40 -29.82
C GLY A 137 9.65 4.22 -29.60
N GLN A 138 9.15 3.02 -29.25
CA GLN A 138 7.76 2.82 -28.86
C GLN A 138 7.46 3.64 -27.60
N ALA A 139 6.59 4.64 -27.71
CA ALA A 139 6.27 5.55 -26.62
C ALA A 139 5.26 4.92 -25.65
N PHE A 140 5.43 5.20 -24.37
CA PHE A 140 4.50 4.83 -23.32
C PHE A 140 4.42 5.91 -22.24
N ALA A 141 3.29 6.00 -21.56
CA ALA A 141 3.15 6.73 -20.31
C ALA A 141 2.99 5.73 -19.17
N ALA A 142 3.70 5.95 -18.07
CA ALA A 142 3.62 5.08 -16.92
C ALA A 142 3.67 5.89 -15.62
N ARG A 143 2.91 5.44 -14.62
CA ARG A 143 2.92 6.02 -13.28
C ARG A 143 2.78 4.92 -12.25
N ARG A 144 3.38 5.15 -11.07
CA ARG A 144 3.17 4.33 -9.88
C ARG A 144 2.82 5.21 -8.68
N TRP A 145 2.17 4.66 -7.68
CA TRP A 145 1.81 5.32 -6.43
C TRP A 145 1.88 4.36 -5.23
#